data_598e5a95367cef0e3e08158a57480f35
#
_entry.id   598e5a95367cef0e3e08158a57480f35
#
_cell.length_a   1.000
_cell.length_b   1.000
_cell.length_c   1.000
_cell.angle_alpha   90.00
_cell.angle_beta   90.00
_cell.angle_gamma   90.00
#
_symmetry.space_group_name_H-M   'P 1'
#
loop_
_entity.id
_entity.type
_entity.pdbx_description
1 polymer ?
#
loop_
_entity_poly.entity_id
_entity_poly.type
_entity_poly.pdbx_seq_one_letter_code
_entity_poly.pdbx_strand_id
1 'polypeptide(L)'
;MTIFGLFILMLERAGLIIILAYLLVNIPYFQNLLKTRHLLNIKVQLIIIFSLFAIISNFSGVEILENEIIIDQLFSPLSPESSLANTRVLTISVSGLIGGSFVGILVGGFSALIRFSQGGADPHIYIVSSLLIGLLSGLYGNRFIHKNKFPDLKEGAVIGGLMEGVQMLSILFLGSQFQNSLSLVSFIALPMILINSLGTAMFLSIIDSSRRKEERTRAVQTHDVLQLANQTLPFFRLGLDEQSTKEAAHIIKEFIRVDAVSITNHERIVAHVGAASDHHTAGEEIITDLSREVIQSGQTKEAHSHTEIGCQYPGCPLEAAVIIPLSIKNRIIGTLKLYFTDREKLTFVERQLAEGLGKIFSSQLELGQVEEEARLLQDAEIKSLQAQVNPHFFFNALNTISALIRVDSEKARSLLIHLSHFFRANLHGFRTNLIPLHKELQQVTAYLQIEQARFPERVTVEKHIDESLESVLVPPFLIQVLVENSFKHAFKDRKKDNRIAIFAENQTHHVLIKVKDNGTGILKEKLSVVGEKPVTSDQGTGSALENLNKRLISLYGEGSRLHFESGEKGTLVMCRLPKKEDS
;
A
#
# COMPACT_ATOMS: atom_id res chain seq x y z
N MET A 1 66.58 5.29 23.01
CA MET A 1 65.31 6.04 22.80
C MET A 1 64.38 5.79 23.98
N THR A 2 63.61 6.80 24.41
CA THR A 2 62.74 6.69 25.59
C THR A 2 61.42 5.94 25.27
N ILE A 3 60.72 5.50 26.32
CA ILE A 3 59.35 4.92 26.22
C ILE A 3 58.41 5.83 25.39
N PHE A 4 58.61 7.16 25.49
CA PHE A 4 57.87 8.12 24.69
C PHE A 4 58.16 8.02 23.17
N GLY A 5 59.42 7.71 22.81
CA GLY A 5 59.78 7.48 21.41
C GLY A 5 59.05 6.22 20.83
N LEU A 6 58.97 5.15 21.62
CA LEU A 6 58.19 3.97 21.23
C LEU A 6 56.72 4.31 21.06
N PHE A 7 56.12 5.10 21.94
CA PHE A 7 54.75 5.55 21.85
C PHE A 7 54.45 6.27 20.51
N ILE A 8 55.33 7.23 20.12
CA ILE A 8 55.15 7.96 18.85
C ILE A 8 55.24 7.03 17.64
N LEU A 9 56.24 6.14 17.60
CA LEU A 9 56.39 5.20 16.49
C LEU A 9 55.21 4.24 16.40
N MET A 10 54.71 3.72 17.52
CA MET A 10 53.55 2.84 17.52
C MET A 10 52.25 3.59 17.16
N LEU A 11 52.14 4.87 17.51
CA LEU A 11 51.02 5.71 17.09
C LEU A 11 51.02 5.90 15.55
N GLU A 12 52.19 6.13 14.95
CA GLU A 12 52.32 6.18 13.47
C GLU A 12 51.88 4.87 12.81
N ARG A 13 52.32 3.72 13.35
CA ARG A 13 51.96 2.39 12.82
C ARG A 13 50.47 2.08 12.97
N ALA A 14 49.89 2.44 14.12
CA ALA A 14 48.43 2.31 14.32
C ALA A 14 47.65 3.24 13.39
N GLY A 15 48.17 4.48 13.18
CA GLY A 15 47.60 5.42 12.23
C GLY A 15 47.49 4.85 10.80
N LEU A 16 48.53 4.14 10.34
CA LEU A 16 48.50 3.46 9.04
C LEU A 16 47.35 2.46 8.95
N ILE A 17 47.16 1.60 9.96
CA ILE A 17 46.07 0.63 10.02
C ILE A 17 44.71 1.33 10.05
N ILE A 18 44.58 2.44 10.77
CA ILE A 18 43.35 3.21 10.85
C ILE A 18 42.98 3.87 9.50
N ILE A 19 43.96 4.42 8.79
CA ILE A 19 43.77 4.99 7.45
C ILE A 19 43.29 3.90 6.48
N LEU A 20 43.95 2.74 6.48
CA LEU A 20 43.54 1.60 5.65
C LEU A 20 42.13 1.14 6.02
N ALA A 21 41.79 1.11 7.31
CA ALA A 21 40.43 0.79 7.76
C ALA A 21 39.39 1.78 7.23
N TYR A 22 39.71 3.09 7.29
CA TYR A 22 38.82 4.12 6.75
C TYR A 22 38.60 3.98 5.25
N LEU A 23 39.67 3.73 4.48
CA LEU A 23 39.55 3.47 3.03
C LEU A 23 38.69 2.24 2.75
N LEU A 24 38.95 1.14 3.47
CA LEU A 24 38.22 -0.13 3.29
C LEU A 24 36.73 0.02 3.60
N VAL A 25 36.38 0.70 4.69
CA VAL A 25 34.97 0.88 5.12
C VAL A 25 34.17 1.73 4.13
N ASN A 26 34.81 2.58 3.34
CA ASN A 26 34.14 3.34 2.28
C ASN A 26 33.92 2.54 0.98
N ILE A 27 34.44 1.32 0.87
CA ILE A 27 34.19 0.44 -0.28
C ILE A 27 32.82 -0.22 -0.09
N PRO A 28 31.85 -0.04 -1.04
CA PRO A 28 30.49 -0.62 -0.92
C PRO A 28 30.49 -2.13 -0.75
N TYR A 29 31.43 -2.81 -1.41
CA TYR A 29 31.59 -4.26 -1.28
C TYR A 29 31.87 -4.68 0.16
N PHE A 30 32.81 -4.02 0.84
CA PHE A 30 33.12 -4.32 2.24
C PHE A 30 31.96 -4.01 3.19
N GLN A 31 31.22 -2.93 2.95
CA GLN A 31 30.02 -2.63 3.72
C GLN A 31 28.97 -3.75 3.61
N ASN A 32 28.80 -4.35 2.43
CA ASN A 32 27.92 -5.50 2.23
C ASN A 32 28.42 -6.75 2.96
N LEU A 33 29.74 -7.01 2.99
CA LEU A 33 30.32 -8.11 3.77
C LEU A 33 30.02 -7.95 5.26
N LEU A 34 30.11 -6.73 5.79
CA LEU A 34 29.82 -6.44 7.20
C LEU A 34 28.35 -6.71 7.57
N LYS A 35 27.41 -6.50 6.64
CA LYS A 35 25.97 -6.78 6.86
C LYS A 35 25.64 -8.28 6.91
N THR A 36 26.36 -9.07 6.09
CA THR A 36 26.10 -10.50 5.92
C THR A 36 27.16 -11.41 6.57
N ARG A 37 27.95 -10.87 7.51
CA ARG A 37 29.10 -11.51 8.17
C ARG A 37 28.79 -12.79 8.95
N HIS A 38 27.52 -13.14 9.17
CA HIS A 38 27.09 -14.41 9.76
C HIS A 38 27.26 -15.61 8.81
N LEU A 39 27.30 -15.37 7.48
CA LEU A 39 27.43 -16.41 6.48
C LEU A 39 28.87 -16.91 6.37
N LEU A 40 29.05 -18.23 6.17
CA LEU A 40 30.38 -18.87 6.15
C LEU A 40 31.26 -18.37 4.99
N ASN A 41 30.69 -18.24 3.80
CA ASN A 41 31.39 -17.70 2.61
C ASN A 41 31.92 -16.27 2.83
N ILE A 42 31.16 -15.46 3.58
CA ILE A 42 31.57 -14.09 3.93
C ILE A 42 32.68 -14.11 4.99
N LYS A 43 32.63 -15.02 5.96
CA LYS A 43 33.72 -15.19 6.93
C LYS A 43 35.05 -15.51 6.25
N VAL A 44 35.05 -16.32 5.20
CA VAL A 44 36.27 -16.61 4.42
C VAL A 44 36.82 -15.33 3.79
N GLN A 45 35.97 -14.49 3.22
CA GLN A 45 36.39 -13.22 2.62
C GLN A 45 36.94 -12.25 3.69
N LEU A 46 36.32 -12.18 4.86
CA LEU A 46 36.83 -11.40 6.00
C LEU A 46 38.18 -11.92 6.47
N ILE A 47 38.42 -13.23 6.50
CA ILE A 47 39.73 -13.82 6.84
C ILE A 47 40.78 -13.33 5.86
N ILE A 48 40.51 -13.35 4.56
CA ILE A 48 41.47 -12.87 3.54
C ILE A 48 41.82 -11.40 3.77
N ILE A 49 40.79 -10.56 3.95
CA ILE A 49 40.97 -9.10 4.16
C ILE A 49 41.77 -8.84 5.43
N PHE A 50 41.38 -9.41 6.58
CA PHE A 50 42.07 -9.18 7.84
C PHE A 50 43.46 -9.84 7.89
N SER A 51 43.69 -10.93 7.14
CA SER A 51 45.03 -11.51 6.98
C SER A 51 45.97 -10.54 6.25
N LEU A 52 45.46 -9.79 5.28
CA LEU A 52 46.28 -8.71 4.63
C LEU A 52 46.66 -7.62 5.64
N PHE A 53 45.70 -7.20 6.51
CA PHE A 53 46.02 -6.28 7.60
C PHE A 53 47.03 -6.87 8.58
N ALA A 54 46.96 -8.16 8.87
CA ALA A 54 47.91 -8.85 9.73
C ALA A 54 49.32 -8.87 9.12
N ILE A 55 49.44 -9.04 7.79
CA ILE A 55 50.72 -8.91 7.10
C ILE A 55 51.31 -7.53 7.33
N ILE A 56 50.51 -6.48 7.04
CA ILE A 56 50.96 -5.09 7.20
C ILE A 56 51.38 -4.81 8.65
N SER A 57 50.57 -5.25 9.64
CA SER A 57 50.85 -5.05 11.05
C SER A 57 52.14 -5.75 11.52
N ASN A 58 52.43 -6.96 11.00
CA ASN A 58 53.66 -7.67 11.37
C ASN A 58 54.91 -7.04 10.75
N PHE A 59 54.84 -6.61 9.50
CA PHE A 59 56.02 -6.00 8.83
C PHE A 59 56.23 -4.53 9.17
N SER A 60 55.23 -3.83 9.72
CA SER A 60 55.36 -2.46 10.20
C SER A 60 55.80 -2.38 11.68
N GLY A 61 56.29 -3.44 12.28
CA GLY A 61 56.75 -3.44 13.69
C GLY A 61 58.03 -2.64 13.93
N VAL A 62 58.30 -2.37 15.20
CA VAL A 62 59.50 -1.68 15.71
C VAL A 62 60.34 -2.69 16.46
N GLU A 63 61.57 -2.87 16.06
CA GLU A 63 62.50 -3.78 16.69
C GLU A 63 63.05 -3.20 18.00
N ILE A 64 63.12 -4.03 19.05
CA ILE A 64 63.58 -3.68 20.39
C ILE A 64 64.63 -4.67 20.82
N LEU A 65 65.80 -4.17 21.14
CA LEU A 65 66.93 -4.92 21.69
C LEU A 65 67.40 -4.23 22.99
N GLU A 66 67.48 -4.99 24.09
CA GLU A 66 67.93 -4.49 25.42
C GLU A 66 67.22 -3.19 25.86
N ASN A 67 65.90 -3.06 25.59
CA ASN A 67 65.07 -1.87 25.84
C ASN A 67 65.47 -0.61 25.03
N GLU A 68 66.23 -0.81 23.95
CA GLU A 68 66.48 0.24 22.96
C GLU A 68 65.75 -0.04 21.66
N ILE A 69 65.30 1.04 21.01
CA ILE A 69 64.60 0.98 19.75
C ILE A 69 65.63 0.98 18.63
N ILE A 70 65.60 -0.05 17.82
CA ILE A 70 66.39 -0.17 16.60
C ILE A 70 65.50 0.25 15.44
N ILE A 71 65.88 1.30 14.74
CA ILE A 71 65.24 1.72 13.49
C ILE A 71 66.00 1.06 12.36
N ASP A 72 65.58 -0.15 12.00
CA ASP A 72 66.19 -0.88 10.91
C ASP A 72 65.20 -1.12 9.75
N GLN A 73 65.72 -1.63 8.67
CA GLN A 73 64.99 -1.74 7.38
C GLN A 73 63.78 -2.67 7.46
N LEU A 74 62.69 -2.21 6.90
CA LEU A 74 61.52 -3.06 6.60
C LEU A 74 61.99 -4.34 5.88
N PHE A 75 61.63 -5.50 6.41
CA PHE A 75 61.93 -6.85 5.85
C PHE A 75 63.29 -7.48 6.22
N SER A 76 64.04 -6.95 7.12
CA SER A 76 65.22 -7.66 7.65
C SER A 76 64.85 -8.77 8.63
N PRO A 77 65.51 -9.93 8.65
CA PRO A 77 65.32 -10.94 9.69
C PRO A 77 65.72 -10.32 11.07
N LEU A 78 64.89 -10.55 12.07
CA LEU A 78 65.14 -10.05 13.41
C LEU A 78 66.41 -10.71 14.02
N SER A 79 67.14 -9.98 14.80
CA SER A 79 68.22 -10.52 15.63
C SER A 79 67.66 -11.57 16.60
N PRO A 80 68.36 -12.67 16.89
CA PRO A 80 67.88 -13.73 17.80
C PRO A 80 67.51 -13.23 19.21
N GLU A 81 68.08 -12.12 19.64
CA GLU A 81 67.85 -11.50 20.97
C GLU A 81 66.85 -10.36 20.93
N SER A 82 66.40 -9.92 19.76
CA SER A 82 65.47 -8.80 19.61
C SER A 82 64.01 -9.21 19.70
N SER A 83 63.18 -8.30 20.14
CA SER A 83 61.74 -8.39 20.20
C SER A 83 61.09 -7.39 19.25
N LEU A 84 59.85 -7.66 18.78
CA LEU A 84 59.12 -6.81 17.86
C LEU A 84 57.84 -6.26 18.50
N ALA A 85 57.79 -4.93 18.69
CA ALA A 85 56.54 -4.25 19.03
C ALA A 85 55.77 -3.91 17.76
N ASN A 86 54.52 -4.34 17.61
CA ASN A 86 53.69 -4.13 16.43
C ASN A 86 52.18 -4.03 16.76
N THR A 87 51.39 -3.60 15.79
CA THR A 87 49.93 -3.43 15.91
C THR A 87 49.15 -4.71 15.63
N ARG A 88 49.77 -5.86 15.70
CA ARG A 88 49.18 -7.18 15.41
C ARG A 88 47.98 -7.50 16.30
N VAL A 89 48.08 -7.19 17.60
CA VAL A 89 47.03 -7.42 18.58
C VAL A 89 45.75 -6.63 18.20
N LEU A 90 45.90 -5.39 17.74
CA LEU A 90 44.81 -4.56 17.24
C LEU A 90 44.11 -5.29 16.08
N THR A 91 44.87 -5.74 15.08
CA THR A 91 44.32 -6.38 13.86
C THR A 91 43.60 -7.70 14.17
N ILE A 92 44.20 -8.54 15.02
CA ILE A 92 43.59 -9.81 15.44
C ILE A 92 42.33 -9.57 16.25
N SER A 93 42.37 -8.62 17.20
CA SER A 93 41.23 -8.27 18.05
C SER A 93 40.05 -7.75 17.23
N VAL A 94 40.31 -6.83 16.30
CA VAL A 94 39.27 -6.29 15.39
C VAL A 94 38.68 -7.40 14.51
N SER A 95 39.53 -8.27 13.97
CA SER A 95 39.05 -9.39 13.14
C SER A 95 38.12 -10.34 13.91
N GLY A 96 38.44 -10.62 15.17
CA GLY A 96 37.60 -11.42 16.08
C GLY A 96 36.29 -10.71 16.45
N LEU A 97 36.36 -9.42 16.82
CA LEU A 97 35.19 -8.62 17.16
C LEU A 97 34.19 -8.48 16.00
N ILE A 98 34.68 -8.39 14.77
CA ILE A 98 33.86 -8.25 13.57
C ILE A 98 33.36 -9.60 13.04
N GLY A 99 34.26 -10.57 12.87
CA GLY A 99 33.99 -11.85 12.22
C GLY A 99 33.66 -13.01 13.15
N GLY A 100 33.84 -12.83 14.46
CA GLY A 100 33.65 -13.86 15.47
C GLY A 100 34.85 -14.77 15.66
N SER A 101 34.70 -15.78 16.54
CA SER A 101 35.80 -16.65 16.94
C SER A 101 36.46 -17.40 15.78
N PHE A 102 35.66 -17.84 14.78
CA PHE A 102 36.20 -18.53 13.62
C PHE A 102 37.17 -17.64 12.81
N VAL A 103 36.79 -16.40 12.55
CA VAL A 103 37.63 -15.42 11.83
C VAL A 103 38.83 -15.02 12.67
N GLY A 104 38.61 -14.73 13.97
CA GLY A 104 39.68 -14.30 14.88
C GLY A 104 40.77 -15.34 15.03
N ILE A 105 40.41 -16.63 15.21
CA ILE A 105 41.37 -17.74 15.34
C ILE A 105 42.19 -17.92 14.06
N LEU A 106 41.54 -17.90 12.86
CA LEU A 106 42.26 -18.11 11.61
C LEU A 106 43.16 -16.93 11.24
N VAL A 107 42.72 -15.70 11.46
CA VAL A 107 43.57 -14.51 11.28
C VAL A 107 44.72 -14.49 12.31
N GLY A 108 44.40 -14.86 13.58
CA GLY A 108 45.43 -15.00 14.63
C GLY A 108 46.46 -16.07 14.29
N GLY A 109 46.05 -17.23 13.80
CA GLY A 109 46.93 -18.30 13.36
C GLY A 109 47.81 -17.89 12.18
N PHE A 110 47.21 -17.22 11.19
CA PHE A 110 47.96 -16.70 10.04
C PHE A 110 48.98 -15.66 10.46
N SER A 111 48.58 -14.69 11.32
CA SER A 111 49.48 -13.69 11.87
C SER A 111 50.62 -14.32 12.70
N ALA A 112 50.32 -15.37 13.47
CA ALA A 112 51.29 -16.14 14.24
C ALA A 112 52.36 -16.80 13.35
N LEU A 113 51.96 -17.39 12.25
CA LEU A 113 52.89 -18.00 11.29
C LEU A 113 53.85 -16.97 10.72
N ILE A 114 53.33 -15.80 10.31
CA ILE A 114 54.19 -14.72 9.82
C ILE A 114 55.17 -14.25 10.92
N ARG A 115 54.66 -14.01 12.13
CA ARG A 115 55.52 -13.55 13.22
C ARG A 115 56.58 -14.57 13.59
N PHE A 116 56.21 -15.87 13.61
CA PHE A 116 57.18 -16.93 13.85
C PHE A 116 58.30 -16.99 12.78
N SER A 117 57.95 -16.82 11.50
CA SER A 117 58.91 -16.79 10.41
C SER A 117 59.90 -15.61 10.44
N GLN A 118 59.52 -14.50 11.10
CA GLN A 118 60.41 -13.36 11.28
C GLN A 118 61.57 -13.61 12.29
N GLY A 119 61.44 -14.62 13.17
CA GLY A 119 62.43 -14.95 14.18
C GLY A 119 62.41 -14.04 15.39
N GLY A 120 63.57 -13.73 15.98
CA GLY A 120 63.69 -12.94 17.20
C GLY A 120 63.66 -13.76 18.48
N ALA A 121 63.57 -13.10 19.65
CA ALA A 121 63.50 -13.74 20.95
C ALA A 121 62.16 -14.44 21.15
N ASP A 122 62.19 -15.69 21.57
CA ASP A 122 61.03 -16.52 21.97
C ASP A 122 59.83 -16.49 21.00
N PRO A 123 59.99 -16.74 19.66
CA PRO A 123 58.97 -16.57 18.67
C PRO A 123 57.73 -17.44 18.88
N HIS A 124 57.83 -18.58 19.63
CA HIS A 124 56.74 -19.50 20.00
C HIS A 124 55.66 -18.82 20.86
N ILE A 125 56.01 -17.82 21.67
CA ILE A 125 55.06 -17.08 22.52
C ILE A 125 53.92 -16.46 21.66
N TYR A 126 54.32 -15.96 20.52
CA TYR A 126 53.40 -15.23 19.62
C TYR A 126 52.39 -16.16 18.90
N ILE A 127 52.66 -17.47 18.82
CA ILE A 127 51.72 -18.45 18.33
C ILE A 127 50.56 -18.60 19.33
N VAL A 128 50.91 -18.83 20.58
CA VAL A 128 49.93 -19.06 21.65
C VAL A 128 49.09 -17.80 21.87
N SER A 129 49.77 -16.65 22.03
CA SER A 129 49.07 -15.38 22.27
C SER A 129 48.16 -14.95 21.15
N SER A 130 48.55 -15.10 19.88
CA SER A 130 47.70 -14.72 18.75
C SER A 130 46.44 -15.57 18.63
N LEU A 131 46.56 -16.86 18.87
CA LEU A 131 45.39 -17.76 18.89
C LEU A 131 44.43 -17.45 20.05
N LEU A 132 44.98 -17.19 21.26
CA LEU A 132 44.19 -16.78 22.43
C LEU A 132 43.48 -15.45 22.19
N ILE A 133 44.18 -14.44 21.66
CA ILE A 133 43.60 -13.12 21.34
C ILE A 133 42.48 -13.28 20.30
N GLY A 134 42.70 -14.03 19.22
CA GLY A 134 41.71 -14.29 18.22
C GLY A 134 40.45 -15.03 18.73
N LEU A 135 40.68 -16.02 19.61
CA LEU A 135 39.60 -16.75 20.27
C LEU A 135 38.80 -15.84 21.22
N LEU A 136 39.46 -15.16 22.15
CA LEU A 136 38.78 -14.36 23.19
C LEU A 136 38.05 -13.16 22.60
N SER A 137 38.71 -12.39 21.70
CA SER A 137 38.07 -11.28 21.00
C SER A 137 36.89 -11.76 20.15
N GLY A 138 37.02 -12.92 19.51
CA GLY A 138 35.98 -13.53 18.69
C GLY A 138 34.79 -14.07 19.49
N LEU A 139 35.02 -14.65 20.67
CA LEU A 139 33.94 -15.06 21.58
C LEU A 139 33.11 -13.86 22.05
N TYR A 140 33.78 -12.74 22.33
CA TYR A 140 33.09 -11.49 22.63
C TYR A 140 32.32 -10.96 21.41
N GLY A 141 32.95 -10.98 20.22
CA GLY A 141 32.36 -10.55 18.95
C GLY A 141 31.10 -11.36 18.55
N ASN A 142 31.06 -12.65 18.84
CA ASN A 142 29.90 -13.50 18.54
C ASN A 142 28.57 -12.97 19.13
N ARG A 143 28.64 -12.27 20.29
CA ARG A 143 27.46 -11.65 20.92
C ARG A 143 26.80 -10.60 20.05
N PHE A 144 27.56 -9.96 19.17
CA PHE A 144 27.11 -8.85 18.30
C PHE A 144 26.69 -9.33 16.90
N ILE A 145 27.25 -10.45 16.42
CA ILE A 145 26.99 -10.98 15.07
C ILE A 145 25.50 -11.31 14.88
N HIS A 146 24.91 -12.05 15.82
CA HIS A 146 23.50 -12.44 15.76
C HIS A 146 22.53 -11.24 15.84
N LYS A 147 22.96 -10.17 16.48
CA LYS A 147 22.19 -8.92 16.62
C LYS A 147 22.46 -7.92 15.47
N ASN A 148 23.33 -8.26 14.56
CA ASN A 148 23.84 -7.38 13.50
C ASN A 148 24.33 -6.01 14.03
N LYS A 149 24.97 -6.00 15.19
CA LYS A 149 25.54 -4.82 15.86
C LYS A 149 27.06 -4.96 15.94
N PHE A 150 27.75 -3.87 16.22
CA PHE A 150 29.17 -3.85 16.52
C PHE A 150 29.38 -3.39 17.96
N PRO A 151 30.49 -3.79 18.60
CA PRO A 151 30.88 -3.20 19.86
C PRO A 151 31.04 -1.69 19.73
N ASP A 152 30.71 -0.95 20.77
CA ASP A 152 30.88 0.49 20.79
C ASP A 152 32.35 0.90 20.98
N LEU A 153 32.64 2.22 20.93
CA LEU A 153 33.98 2.74 21.09
C LEU A 153 34.58 2.35 22.45
N LYS A 154 33.80 2.37 23.53
CA LYS A 154 34.28 2.02 24.90
C LYS A 154 34.57 0.54 25.01
N GLU A 155 33.66 -0.30 24.49
CA GLU A 155 33.87 -1.74 24.45
C GLU A 155 35.10 -2.11 23.62
N GLY A 156 35.30 -1.44 22.48
CA GLY A 156 36.49 -1.59 21.64
C GLY A 156 37.78 -1.25 22.37
N ALA A 157 37.80 -0.12 23.11
CA ALA A 157 38.93 0.29 23.90
C ALA A 157 39.27 -0.74 25.00
N VAL A 158 38.26 -1.16 25.75
CA VAL A 158 38.44 -2.13 26.84
C VAL A 158 38.94 -3.48 26.30
N ILE A 159 38.34 -3.99 25.25
CA ILE A 159 38.75 -5.28 24.66
C ILE A 159 40.17 -5.16 24.05
N GLY A 160 40.50 -4.08 23.32
CA GLY A 160 41.83 -3.86 22.79
C GLY A 160 42.90 -3.86 23.90
N GLY A 161 42.63 -3.17 25.00
CA GLY A 161 43.52 -3.15 26.16
C GLY A 161 43.63 -4.51 26.86
N LEU A 162 42.52 -5.23 27.04
CA LEU A 162 42.52 -6.58 27.62
C LEU A 162 43.28 -7.58 26.74
N MET A 163 43.13 -7.52 25.42
CA MET A 163 43.84 -8.41 24.50
C MET A 163 45.34 -8.11 24.49
N GLU A 164 45.75 -6.84 24.64
CA GLU A 164 47.14 -6.51 24.84
C GLU A 164 47.65 -7.01 26.19
N GLY A 165 46.82 -6.94 27.24
CA GLY A 165 47.12 -7.57 28.53
C GLY A 165 47.39 -9.07 28.44
N VAL A 166 46.58 -9.79 27.63
CA VAL A 166 46.81 -11.22 27.32
C VAL A 166 48.14 -11.42 26.61
N GLN A 167 48.52 -10.52 25.71
CA GLN A 167 49.85 -10.55 25.06
C GLN A 167 50.97 -10.37 26.07
N MET A 168 50.87 -9.40 26.97
CA MET A 168 51.89 -9.14 28.01
C MET A 168 52.03 -10.32 28.96
N LEU A 169 50.93 -10.90 29.41
CA LEU A 169 50.93 -12.09 30.26
C LEU A 169 51.56 -13.30 29.54
N SER A 170 51.28 -13.45 28.25
CA SER A 170 51.91 -14.53 27.46
C SER A 170 53.43 -14.36 27.40
N ILE A 171 53.94 -13.14 27.23
CA ILE A 171 55.39 -12.85 27.24
C ILE A 171 55.99 -13.21 28.62
N LEU A 172 55.33 -12.82 29.73
CA LEU A 172 55.84 -13.07 31.07
C LEU A 172 55.89 -14.54 31.44
N PHE A 173 54.84 -15.33 31.06
CA PHE A 173 54.73 -16.72 31.52
C PHE A 173 55.34 -17.73 30.56
N LEU A 174 55.47 -17.43 29.28
CA LEU A 174 56.00 -18.35 28.26
C LEU A 174 57.42 -18.00 27.80
N GLY A 175 57.96 -16.88 28.26
CA GLY A 175 59.33 -16.47 27.92
C GLY A 175 60.39 -17.35 28.58
N SER A 176 61.45 -17.62 27.84
CA SER A 176 62.55 -18.51 28.29
C SER A 176 63.25 -18.01 29.56
N GLN A 177 63.35 -16.68 29.77
CA GLN A 177 63.94 -16.07 30.95
C GLN A 177 63.02 -14.99 31.51
N PHE A 178 62.45 -15.25 32.69
CA PHE A 178 61.47 -14.35 33.34
C PHE A 178 61.97 -12.92 33.51
N GLN A 179 63.27 -12.75 33.85
CA GLN A 179 63.86 -11.44 34.09
C GLN A 179 63.93 -10.57 32.82
N ASN A 180 64.28 -11.21 31.69
CA ASN A 180 64.28 -10.54 30.39
C ASN A 180 62.86 -10.20 29.90
N SER A 181 61.95 -11.14 30.12
CA SER A 181 60.50 -10.93 29.82
C SER A 181 59.92 -9.80 30.67
N LEU A 182 60.26 -9.71 31.96
CA LEU A 182 59.79 -8.66 32.84
C LEU A 182 60.34 -7.28 32.42
N SER A 183 61.64 -7.22 32.06
CA SER A 183 62.25 -6.01 31.56
C SER A 183 61.60 -5.53 30.26
N LEU A 184 61.38 -6.41 29.31
CA LEU A 184 60.71 -6.11 28.06
C LEU A 184 59.27 -5.62 28.29
N VAL A 185 58.48 -6.35 29.08
CA VAL A 185 57.09 -5.96 29.38
C VAL A 185 57.03 -4.62 30.08
N SER A 186 57.91 -4.35 31.05
CA SER A 186 57.95 -3.04 31.75
C SER A 186 58.21 -1.88 30.78
N PHE A 187 58.95 -2.11 29.70
CA PHE A 187 59.26 -1.13 28.67
C PHE A 187 58.12 -0.91 27.67
N ILE A 188 57.49 -2.01 27.20
CA ILE A 188 56.51 -1.93 26.10
C ILE A 188 55.05 -1.85 26.56
N ALA A 189 54.69 -2.30 27.79
CA ALA A 189 53.31 -2.49 28.19
C ALA A 189 52.48 -1.21 28.08
N LEU A 190 52.93 -0.10 28.63
CA LEU A 190 52.17 1.16 28.65
C LEU A 190 51.91 1.69 27.23
N PRO A 191 52.91 1.87 26.34
CA PRO A 191 52.67 2.28 24.98
C PRO A 191 51.74 1.34 24.19
N MET A 192 51.97 0.04 24.31
CA MET A 192 51.25 -0.97 23.54
C MET A 192 49.78 -1.09 23.97
N ILE A 193 49.50 -1.10 25.28
CA ILE A 193 48.13 -1.14 25.80
C ILE A 193 47.37 0.11 25.35
N LEU A 194 47.95 1.29 25.47
CA LEU A 194 47.29 2.54 25.06
C LEU A 194 47.04 2.58 23.57
N ILE A 195 48.03 2.25 22.74
CA ILE A 195 47.93 2.34 21.29
C ILE A 195 46.96 1.28 20.73
N ASN A 196 47.05 0.03 21.17
CA ASN A 196 46.16 -1.03 20.67
C ASN A 196 44.72 -0.88 21.18
N SER A 197 44.56 -0.36 22.42
CA SER A 197 43.25 0.02 22.95
C SER A 197 42.59 1.13 22.11
N LEU A 198 43.33 2.24 21.93
CA LEU A 198 42.84 3.38 21.14
C LEU A 198 42.61 2.98 19.67
N GLY A 199 43.54 2.24 19.06
CA GLY A 199 43.42 1.78 17.66
C GLY A 199 42.23 0.89 17.44
N THR A 200 41.97 -0.07 18.36
CA THR A 200 40.77 -0.95 18.28
C THR A 200 39.48 -0.12 18.39
N ALA A 201 39.43 0.81 19.33
CA ALA A 201 38.30 1.71 19.52
C ALA A 201 38.04 2.57 18.27
N MET A 202 39.07 3.17 17.70
CA MET A 202 38.97 4.00 16.49
C MET A 202 38.53 3.18 15.28
N PHE A 203 39.08 1.98 15.08
CA PHE A 203 38.69 1.10 13.98
C PHE A 203 37.19 0.76 14.04
N LEU A 204 36.69 0.35 15.20
CA LEU A 204 35.26 0.05 15.39
C LEU A 204 34.38 1.29 15.26
N SER A 205 34.87 2.46 15.75
CA SER A 205 34.15 3.72 15.59
C SER A 205 33.98 4.13 14.12
N ILE A 206 35.00 3.91 13.28
CA ILE A 206 34.90 4.16 11.84
C ILE A 206 33.79 3.30 11.21
N ILE A 207 33.75 2.00 11.54
CA ILE A 207 32.71 1.09 11.05
C ILE A 207 31.31 1.53 11.53
N ASP A 208 31.16 1.81 12.82
CA ASP A 208 29.88 2.22 13.39
C ASP A 208 29.39 3.56 12.83
N SER A 209 30.31 4.53 12.67
CA SER A 209 30.00 5.83 12.06
C SER A 209 29.53 5.71 10.61
N SER A 210 30.22 4.89 9.80
CA SER A 210 29.82 4.65 8.41
C SER A 210 28.44 3.99 8.33
N ARG A 211 28.16 3.01 9.18
CA ARG A 211 26.87 2.33 9.27
C ARG A 211 25.76 3.29 9.69
N ARG A 212 25.96 4.08 10.74
CA ARG A 212 24.98 5.08 11.21
C ARG A 212 24.67 6.11 10.13
N LYS A 213 25.70 6.54 9.38
CA LYS A 213 25.51 7.45 8.24
C LYS A 213 24.60 6.84 7.18
N GLU A 214 24.82 5.57 6.82
CA GLU A 214 23.98 4.87 5.84
C GLU A 214 22.54 4.69 6.34
N GLU A 215 22.36 4.23 7.59
CA GLU A 215 21.03 4.05 8.21
C GLU A 215 20.27 5.38 8.28
N ARG A 216 20.96 6.47 8.65
CA ARG A 216 20.36 7.81 8.72
C ARG A 216 19.95 8.31 7.34
N THR A 217 20.81 8.14 6.33
CA THR A 217 20.49 8.54 4.95
C THR A 217 19.26 7.78 4.43
N ARG A 218 19.21 6.47 4.65
CA ARG A 218 18.04 5.67 4.28
C ARG A 218 16.75 6.08 5.01
N ALA A 219 16.86 6.35 6.32
CA ALA A 219 15.72 6.77 7.11
C ALA A 219 15.14 8.11 6.63
N VAL A 220 16.02 9.09 6.33
CA VAL A 220 15.64 10.39 5.78
C VAL A 220 14.97 10.22 4.42
N GLN A 221 15.58 9.48 3.49
CA GLN A 221 15.02 9.22 2.16
C GLN A 221 13.64 8.56 2.24
N THR A 222 13.47 7.56 3.11
CA THR A 222 12.17 6.90 3.29
C THR A 222 11.13 7.85 3.87
N HIS A 223 11.51 8.67 4.86
CA HIS A 223 10.63 9.67 5.45
C HIS A 223 10.17 10.69 4.41
N ASP A 224 11.11 11.19 3.61
CA ASP A 224 10.84 12.18 2.57
C ASP A 224 9.86 11.64 1.52
N VAL A 225 10.07 10.41 1.03
CA VAL A 225 9.16 9.76 0.06
C VAL A 225 7.75 9.60 0.63
N LEU A 226 7.62 9.15 1.90
CA LEU A 226 6.32 9.01 2.56
C LEU A 226 5.64 10.35 2.79
N GLN A 227 6.39 11.39 3.14
CA GLN A 227 5.88 12.74 3.32
C GLN A 227 5.36 13.30 2.00
N LEU A 228 6.12 13.16 0.91
CA LEU A 228 5.71 13.56 -0.43
C LEU A 228 4.42 12.83 -0.85
N ALA A 229 4.38 11.51 -0.66
CA ALA A 229 3.20 10.72 -0.97
C ALA A 229 1.97 11.23 -0.20
N ASN A 230 2.10 11.48 1.11
CA ASN A 230 1.00 11.98 1.93
C ASN A 230 0.52 13.38 1.51
N GLN A 231 1.42 14.28 1.12
CA GLN A 231 1.06 15.63 0.67
C GLN A 231 0.38 15.64 -0.70
N THR A 232 0.74 14.72 -1.60
CA THR A 232 0.16 14.65 -2.96
C THR A 232 -1.07 13.76 -3.04
N LEU A 233 -1.29 12.88 -2.07
CA LEU A 233 -2.40 11.92 -2.01
C LEU A 233 -3.79 12.56 -2.19
N PRO A 234 -4.17 13.69 -1.55
CA PRO A 234 -5.48 14.29 -1.74
C PRO A 234 -5.74 14.71 -3.19
N PHE A 235 -4.71 15.17 -3.90
CA PHE A 235 -4.82 15.66 -5.26
C PHE A 235 -4.99 14.51 -6.27
N PHE A 236 -4.21 13.44 -6.15
CA PHE A 236 -4.35 12.28 -7.03
C PHE A 236 -5.64 11.48 -6.81
N ARG A 237 -6.25 11.53 -5.61
CA ARG A 237 -7.57 10.95 -5.37
C ARG A 237 -8.70 11.63 -6.12
N LEU A 238 -8.55 12.92 -6.43
CA LEU A 238 -9.52 13.67 -7.24
C LEU A 238 -9.42 13.36 -8.74
N GLY A 239 -8.40 12.60 -9.14
CA GLY A 239 -8.14 12.28 -10.54
C GLY A 239 -7.12 13.22 -11.18
N LEU A 240 -7.06 13.23 -12.53
CA LEU A 240 -6.15 14.07 -13.29
C LEU A 240 -6.87 15.35 -13.80
N ASP A 241 -7.45 16.13 -12.90
CA ASP A 241 -7.95 17.46 -13.23
C ASP A 241 -6.84 18.53 -13.19
N GLU A 242 -7.04 19.65 -13.86
CA GLU A 242 -6.02 20.68 -14.03
C GLU A 242 -5.56 21.30 -12.70
N GLN A 243 -6.49 21.59 -11.80
CA GLN A 243 -6.17 22.23 -10.53
C GLN A 243 -5.42 21.29 -9.59
N SER A 244 -5.94 20.08 -9.41
CA SER A 244 -5.32 19.07 -8.53
C SER A 244 -3.94 18.65 -9.03
N THR A 245 -3.76 18.45 -10.33
CA THR A 245 -2.47 18.06 -10.91
C THR A 245 -1.45 19.19 -10.84
N LYS A 246 -1.86 20.46 -10.96
CA LYS A 246 -0.97 21.61 -10.81
C LYS A 246 -0.41 21.73 -9.41
N GLU A 247 -1.26 21.60 -8.38
CA GLU A 247 -0.82 21.60 -6.99
C GLU A 247 0.10 20.40 -6.69
N ALA A 248 -0.26 19.20 -7.16
CA ALA A 248 0.59 18.03 -7.04
C ALA A 248 1.96 18.23 -7.70
N ALA A 249 1.99 18.82 -8.90
CA ALA A 249 3.23 19.10 -9.64
C ALA A 249 4.13 20.11 -8.90
N HIS A 250 3.54 21.13 -8.25
CA HIS A 250 4.29 22.08 -7.41
C HIS A 250 4.95 21.37 -6.22
N ILE A 251 4.19 20.56 -5.48
CA ILE A 251 4.70 19.81 -4.33
C ILE A 251 5.81 18.85 -4.75
N ILE A 252 5.61 18.12 -5.85
CA ILE A 252 6.61 17.18 -6.37
C ILE A 252 7.90 17.92 -6.75
N LYS A 253 7.78 19.05 -7.47
CA LYS A 253 8.93 19.86 -7.90
C LYS A 253 9.77 20.33 -6.72
N GLU A 254 9.15 20.92 -5.70
CA GLU A 254 9.83 21.44 -4.53
C GLU A 254 10.49 20.34 -3.72
N PHE A 255 9.79 19.22 -3.55
CA PHE A 255 10.25 18.13 -2.70
C PHE A 255 11.40 17.34 -3.30
N ILE A 256 11.29 16.96 -4.58
CA ILE A 256 12.33 16.21 -5.30
C ILE A 256 13.46 17.13 -5.76
N ARG A 257 13.23 18.45 -5.81
CA ARG A 257 14.15 19.47 -6.33
C ARG A 257 14.53 19.27 -7.80
N VAL A 258 13.54 18.85 -8.60
CA VAL A 258 13.68 18.79 -10.06
C VAL A 258 13.42 20.16 -10.69
N ASP A 259 13.92 20.36 -11.91
CA ASP A 259 13.81 21.68 -12.54
C ASP A 259 12.41 21.93 -13.11
N ALA A 260 11.71 20.87 -13.57
CA ALA A 260 10.28 20.94 -13.92
C ALA A 260 9.57 19.59 -13.72
N VAL A 261 8.24 19.68 -13.52
CA VAL A 261 7.32 18.55 -13.43
C VAL A 261 6.16 18.77 -14.38
N SER A 262 5.82 17.74 -15.16
CA SER A 262 4.63 17.75 -16.00
C SER A 262 3.79 16.51 -15.75
N ILE A 263 2.47 16.68 -15.69
CA ILE A 263 1.49 15.59 -15.59
C ILE A 263 0.61 15.66 -16.83
N THR A 264 0.41 14.52 -17.48
CA THR A 264 -0.38 14.43 -18.71
C THR A 264 -1.48 13.38 -18.56
N ASN A 265 -2.54 13.52 -19.32
CA ASN A 265 -3.43 12.43 -19.66
C ASN A 265 -2.95 11.73 -20.96
N HIS A 266 -3.83 11.00 -21.66
CA HIS A 266 -3.47 10.32 -22.92
C HIS A 266 -3.12 11.27 -24.07
N GLU A 267 -3.65 12.48 -24.08
CA GLU A 267 -3.65 13.37 -25.24
C GLU A 267 -2.92 14.68 -24.95
N ARG A 268 -3.07 15.19 -23.73
CA ARG A 268 -2.69 16.58 -23.41
C ARG A 268 -1.89 16.69 -22.12
N ILE A 269 -1.13 17.76 -22.03
CA ILE A 269 -0.51 18.22 -20.80
C ILE A 269 -1.64 18.74 -19.89
N VAL A 270 -1.82 18.13 -18.72
CA VAL A 270 -2.80 18.58 -17.73
C VAL A 270 -2.19 19.65 -16.82
N ALA A 271 -0.94 19.46 -16.41
CA ALA A 271 -0.19 20.45 -15.64
C ALA A 271 1.29 20.44 -16.03
N HIS A 272 1.92 21.61 -16.03
CA HIS A 272 3.36 21.77 -16.13
C HIS A 272 3.82 22.88 -15.17
N VAL A 273 4.89 22.62 -14.41
CA VAL A 273 5.42 23.54 -13.39
C VAL A 273 6.94 23.55 -13.43
N GLY A 274 7.55 24.70 -13.59
CA GLY A 274 9.01 24.87 -13.55
C GLY A 274 9.63 25.34 -14.85
N ALA A 275 10.83 24.88 -15.16
CA ALA A 275 11.55 25.26 -16.38
C ALA A 275 10.73 24.93 -17.63
N ALA A 276 10.83 25.75 -18.66
CA ALA A 276 10.10 25.61 -19.92
C ALA A 276 8.57 25.80 -19.84
N SER A 277 8.05 26.47 -18.78
CA SER A 277 6.62 26.78 -18.64
C SER A 277 6.10 27.79 -19.67
N ASP A 278 6.96 28.42 -20.45
CA ASP A 278 6.65 29.35 -21.55
C ASP A 278 6.10 28.64 -22.80
N HIS A 279 6.41 27.35 -22.97
CA HIS A 279 5.99 26.58 -24.14
C HIS A 279 5.51 25.14 -23.80
N HIS A 280 5.69 24.65 -22.59
CA HIS A 280 5.02 23.44 -22.10
C HIS A 280 3.81 23.84 -21.27
N THR A 281 2.71 24.17 -21.90
CA THR A 281 1.52 24.74 -21.25
C THR A 281 0.41 23.70 -21.07
N ALA A 282 -0.40 23.87 -20.02
CA ALA A 282 -1.57 23.02 -19.81
C ALA A 282 -2.57 23.16 -20.96
N GLY A 283 -3.17 22.07 -21.40
CA GLY A 283 -4.11 22.01 -22.53
C GLY A 283 -3.47 21.71 -23.88
N GLU A 284 -2.14 21.85 -24.03
CA GLU A 284 -1.44 21.48 -25.27
C GLU A 284 -1.34 19.98 -25.45
N GLU A 285 -1.31 19.54 -26.72
CA GLU A 285 -1.14 18.13 -27.07
C GLU A 285 0.26 17.61 -26.68
N ILE A 286 0.34 16.30 -26.40
CA ILE A 286 1.61 15.64 -26.15
C ILE A 286 2.40 15.51 -27.46
N ILE A 287 3.38 16.38 -27.64
CA ILE A 287 4.18 16.48 -28.88
C ILE A 287 5.34 15.46 -28.87
N THR A 288 5.81 15.04 -27.69
CA THR A 288 7.04 14.24 -27.57
C THR A 288 6.80 12.76 -27.86
N ASP A 289 7.60 12.17 -28.76
CA ASP A 289 7.51 10.76 -29.11
C ASP A 289 7.80 9.84 -27.93
N LEU A 290 8.72 10.23 -27.05
CA LEU A 290 9.04 9.50 -25.83
C LEU A 290 7.81 9.31 -24.92
N SER A 291 6.95 10.32 -24.83
CA SER A 291 5.71 10.22 -24.03
C SER A 291 4.70 9.26 -24.63
N ARG A 292 4.58 9.25 -25.96
CA ARG A 292 3.72 8.28 -26.65
C ARG A 292 4.21 6.86 -26.46
N GLU A 293 5.52 6.66 -26.49
CA GLU A 293 6.14 5.36 -26.25
C GLU A 293 5.87 4.83 -24.83
N VAL A 294 5.94 5.71 -23.80
CA VAL A 294 5.59 5.36 -22.42
C VAL A 294 4.12 4.99 -22.29
N ILE A 295 3.23 5.75 -22.93
CA ILE A 295 1.78 5.45 -22.91
C ILE A 295 1.47 4.10 -23.59
N GLN A 296 2.18 3.77 -24.67
CA GLN A 296 1.98 2.51 -25.39
C GLN A 296 2.61 1.30 -24.68
N SER A 297 3.85 1.47 -24.18
CA SER A 297 4.61 0.36 -23.58
C SER A 297 4.29 0.10 -22.13
N GLY A 298 3.79 1.11 -21.39
CA GLY A 298 3.61 1.03 -19.95
C GLY A 298 4.90 0.96 -19.15
N GLN A 299 6.03 1.28 -19.75
CA GLN A 299 7.34 1.24 -19.11
C GLN A 299 7.91 2.63 -18.92
N THR A 300 8.57 2.84 -17.79
CA THR A 300 9.33 4.08 -17.54
C THR A 300 10.42 4.23 -18.57
N LYS A 301 10.58 5.42 -19.14
CA LYS A 301 11.63 5.78 -20.09
C LYS A 301 12.43 6.98 -19.60
N GLU A 302 13.68 7.03 -20.01
CA GLU A 302 14.60 8.13 -19.72
C GLU A 302 15.04 8.80 -21.01
N ALA A 303 15.34 10.08 -20.93
CA ALA A 303 16.02 10.87 -21.94
C ALA A 303 17.24 11.52 -21.30
N HIS A 304 18.36 11.46 -22.00
CA HIS A 304 19.64 12.03 -21.56
C HIS A 304 20.13 13.14 -22.50
N SER A 305 19.24 13.60 -23.37
CA SER A 305 19.50 14.72 -24.27
C SER A 305 18.21 15.42 -24.66
N HIS A 306 18.34 16.70 -25.06
CA HIS A 306 17.23 17.48 -25.59
C HIS A 306 16.54 16.80 -26.80
N THR A 307 17.34 16.16 -27.66
CA THR A 307 16.84 15.44 -28.85
C THR A 307 16.02 14.21 -28.47
N GLU A 308 16.40 13.49 -27.41
CA GLU A 308 15.63 12.35 -26.90
C GLU A 308 14.33 12.77 -26.21
N ILE A 309 14.29 13.94 -25.55
CA ILE A 309 13.05 14.53 -25.01
C ILE A 309 12.09 14.82 -26.16
N GLY A 310 12.62 15.26 -27.31
CA GLY A 310 11.84 15.52 -28.51
C GLY A 310 11.02 16.81 -28.47
N CYS A 311 11.44 17.81 -27.67
CA CYS A 311 10.82 19.13 -27.70
C CYS A 311 11.25 19.88 -28.96
N GLN A 312 10.29 20.38 -29.72
CA GLN A 312 10.55 21.10 -31.00
C GLN A 312 10.81 22.61 -30.80
N TYR A 313 10.69 23.11 -29.58
CA TYR A 313 10.88 24.52 -29.29
C TYR A 313 12.37 24.89 -29.29
N PRO A 314 12.83 25.86 -30.12
CA PRO A 314 14.23 26.25 -30.17
C PRO A 314 14.67 26.87 -28.83
N GLY A 315 15.72 26.32 -28.22
CA GLY A 315 16.26 26.83 -26.95
C GLY A 315 15.55 26.35 -25.71
N CYS A 316 14.75 25.28 -25.78
CA CYS A 316 14.20 24.62 -24.60
C CYS A 316 15.33 24.20 -23.63
N PRO A 317 15.28 24.61 -22.34
CA PRO A 317 16.36 24.37 -21.39
C PRO A 317 16.41 22.95 -20.83
N LEU A 318 15.51 22.06 -21.23
CA LEU A 318 15.40 20.71 -20.69
C LEU A 318 16.40 19.77 -21.38
N GLU A 319 17.34 19.20 -20.61
CA GLU A 319 18.40 18.32 -21.12
C GLU A 319 18.22 16.86 -20.75
N ALA A 320 17.52 16.58 -19.66
CA ALA A 320 17.20 15.20 -19.28
C ALA A 320 15.77 15.09 -18.73
N ALA A 321 15.19 13.90 -18.88
CA ALA A 321 13.86 13.61 -18.38
C ALA A 321 13.72 12.14 -17.95
N VAL A 322 12.85 11.90 -16.98
CA VAL A 322 12.29 10.58 -16.70
C VAL A 322 10.78 10.66 -16.81
N ILE A 323 10.19 9.74 -17.58
CA ILE A 323 8.75 9.70 -17.86
C ILE A 323 8.20 8.39 -17.32
N ILE A 324 7.21 8.51 -16.43
CA ILE A 324 6.62 7.40 -15.69
C ILE A 324 5.17 7.25 -16.08
N PRO A 325 4.68 6.04 -16.40
CA PRO A 325 3.26 5.81 -16.64
C PRO A 325 2.46 5.91 -15.35
N LEU A 326 1.29 6.55 -15.43
CA LEU A 326 0.25 6.54 -14.41
C LEU A 326 -0.87 5.60 -14.86
N SER A 327 -1.19 4.59 -14.06
CA SER A 327 -2.12 3.54 -14.45
C SER A 327 -3.21 3.29 -13.40
N ILE A 328 -4.39 2.86 -13.87
CA ILE A 328 -5.51 2.36 -13.06
C ILE A 328 -5.90 0.99 -13.62
N LYS A 329 -5.97 -0.04 -12.77
CA LYS A 329 -6.33 -1.42 -13.19
C LYS A 329 -5.56 -1.87 -14.45
N ASN A 330 -4.23 -1.65 -14.48
CA ASN A 330 -3.34 -1.94 -15.60
C ASN A 330 -3.60 -1.17 -16.92
N ARG A 331 -4.48 -0.18 -16.91
CA ARG A 331 -4.69 0.73 -18.02
C ARG A 331 -3.98 2.04 -17.75
N ILE A 332 -3.13 2.48 -18.66
CA ILE A 332 -2.43 3.75 -18.54
C ILE A 332 -3.44 4.87 -18.76
N ILE A 333 -3.48 5.85 -17.89
CA ILE A 333 -4.37 7.00 -17.94
C ILE A 333 -3.61 8.31 -18.21
N GLY A 334 -2.30 8.29 -18.08
CA GLY A 334 -1.44 9.45 -18.30
C GLY A 334 0.01 9.17 -17.95
N THR A 335 0.79 10.23 -17.82
CA THR A 335 2.21 10.16 -17.43
C THR A 335 2.58 11.23 -16.41
N LEU A 336 3.52 10.92 -15.54
CA LEU A 336 4.28 11.87 -14.74
C LEU A 336 5.66 12.03 -15.36
N LYS A 337 6.10 13.27 -15.57
CA LYS A 337 7.39 13.60 -16.18
C LYS A 337 8.19 14.46 -15.23
N LEU A 338 9.39 14.06 -14.93
CA LEU A 338 10.37 14.85 -14.17
C LEU A 338 11.46 15.31 -15.13
N TYR A 339 11.74 16.59 -15.16
CA TYR A 339 12.69 17.21 -16.08
C TYR A 339 13.85 17.86 -15.36
N PHE A 340 15.00 17.82 -16.00
CA PHE A 340 16.26 18.39 -15.52
C PHE A 340 16.87 19.28 -16.62
N THR A 341 17.40 20.42 -16.20
CA THR A 341 18.15 21.34 -17.06
C THR A 341 19.64 20.96 -17.18
N ASP A 342 20.04 19.92 -16.46
CA ASP A 342 21.39 19.36 -16.48
C ASP A 342 21.25 17.83 -16.43
N ARG A 343 21.84 17.14 -17.42
CA ARG A 343 21.79 15.68 -17.54
C ARG A 343 22.45 14.95 -16.37
N GLU A 344 23.44 15.57 -15.69
CA GLU A 344 24.13 14.95 -14.58
C GLU A 344 23.25 14.84 -13.32
N LYS A 345 22.18 15.63 -13.24
CA LYS A 345 21.20 15.56 -12.15
C LYS A 345 20.30 14.33 -12.22
N LEU A 346 20.11 13.72 -13.40
CA LEU A 346 19.35 12.48 -13.56
C LEU A 346 20.23 11.30 -13.22
N THR A 347 20.26 10.93 -11.95
CA THR A 347 21.02 9.76 -11.46
C THR A 347 20.11 8.56 -11.25
N PHE A 348 20.72 7.41 -10.93
CA PHE A 348 19.96 6.20 -10.57
C PHE A 348 18.98 6.42 -9.41
N VAL A 349 19.30 7.33 -8.48
CA VAL A 349 18.45 7.62 -7.32
C VAL A 349 17.16 8.32 -7.74
N GLU A 350 17.25 9.37 -8.57
CA GLU A 350 16.10 10.12 -9.10
C GLU A 350 15.18 9.21 -9.92
N ARG A 351 15.76 8.32 -10.73
CA ARG A 351 15.00 7.32 -11.47
C ARG A 351 14.21 6.39 -10.55
N GLN A 352 14.87 5.78 -9.56
CA GLN A 352 14.21 4.86 -8.64
C GLN A 352 13.13 5.55 -7.80
N LEU A 353 13.37 6.80 -7.41
CA LEU A 353 12.39 7.64 -6.73
C LEU A 353 11.17 7.89 -7.63
N ALA A 354 11.40 8.28 -8.88
CA ALA A 354 10.36 8.54 -9.86
C ALA A 354 9.47 7.31 -10.12
N GLU A 355 10.08 6.14 -10.32
CA GLU A 355 9.37 4.87 -10.50
C GLU A 355 8.52 4.51 -9.25
N GLY A 356 9.09 4.71 -8.05
CA GLY A 356 8.38 4.50 -6.79
C GLY A 356 7.16 5.41 -6.65
N LEU A 357 7.32 6.69 -6.96
CA LEU A 357 6.23 7.67 -6.93
C LEU A 357 5.14 7.36 -7.96
N GLY A 358 5.52 6.97 -9.17
CA GLY A 358 4.54 6.58 -10.20
C GLY A 358 3.64 5.44 -9.74
N LYS A 359 4.18 4.43 -9.05
CA LYS A 359 3.40 3.34 -8.44
C LYS A 359 2.46 3.84 -7.34
N ILE A 360 2.95 4.71 -6.45
CA ILE A 360 2.15 5.29 -5.38
C ILE A 360 1.00 6.12 -5.97
N PHE A 361 1.29 7.00 -6.92
CA PHE A 361 0.27 7.86 -7.54
C PHE A 361 -0.74 7.05 -8.36
N SER A 362 -0.31 6.03 -9.09
CA SER A 362 -1.21 5.10 -9.78
C SER A 362 -2.17 4.41 -8.80
N SER A 363 -1.67 3.95 -7.65
CA SER A 363 -2.50 3.35 -6.59
C SER A 363 -3.49 4.36 -6.00
N GLN A 364 -3.11 5.63 -5.84
CA GLN A 364 -4.03 6.67 -5.34
C GLN A 364 -5.13 7.03 -6.35
N LEU A 365 -4.78 7.11 -7.62
CA LEU A 365 -5.74 7.31 -8.71
C LEU A 365 -6.77 6.15 -8.77
N GLU A 366 -6.31 4.92 -8.60
CA GLU A 366 -7.18 3.74 -8.55
C GLU A 366 -8.13 3.77 -7.35
N LEU A 367 -7.63 4.13 -6.16
CA LEU A 367 -8.47 4.31 -4.96
C LEU A 367 -9.52 5.40 -5.15
N GLY A 368 -9.14 6.56 -5.71
CA GLY A 368 -10.06 7.64 -6.00
C GLY A 368 -11.18 7.23 -6.97
N GLN A 369 -10.83 6.46 -8.01
CA GLN A 369 -11.83 5.93 -8.93
C GLN A 369 -12.82 4.97 -8.24
N VAL A 370 -12.33 4.07 -7.40
CA VAL A 370 -13.18 3.14 -6.64
C VAL A 370 -14.12 3.88 -5.69
N GLU A 371 -13.64 4.92 -5.01
CA GLU A 371 -14.45 5.75 -4.12
C GLU A 371 -15.57 6.48 -4.90
N GLU A 372 -15.26 7.03 -6.08
CA GLU A 372 -16.25 7.70 -6.93
C GLU A 372 -17.27 6.73 -7.53
N GLU A 373 -16.83 5.54 -8.00
CA GLU A 373 -17.73 4.48 -8.45
C GLU A 373 -18.70 4.05 -7.33
N ALA A 374 -18.20 3.89 -6.11
CA ALA A 374 -19.03 3.55 -4.94
C ALA A 374 -20.03 4.66 -4.60
N ARG A 375 -19.63 5.92 -4.67
CA ARG A 375 -20.50 7.08 -4.45
C ARG A 375 -21.62 7.15 -5.48
N LEU A 376 -21.28 6.97 -6.76
CA LEU A 376 -22.28 6.98 -7.85
C LEU A 376 -23.28 5.84 -7.71
N LEU A 377 -22.83 4.66 -7.29
CA LEU A 377 -23.73 3.53 -7.01
C LEU A 377 -24.67 3.84 -5.85
N GLN A 378 -24.17 4.41 -4.77
CA GLN A 378 -24.98 4.82 -3.62
C GLN A 378 -26.02 5.89 -4.01
N ASP A 379 -25.62 6.90 -4.78
CA ASP A 379 -26.52 7.94 -5.27
C ASP A 379 -27.60 7.35 -6.20
N ALA A 380 -27.24 6.41 -7.06
CA ALA A 380 -28.19 5.69 -7.92
C ALA A 380 -29.17 4.85 -7.10
N GLU A 381 -28.70 4.17 -6.06
CA GLU A 381 -29.55 3.41 -5.14
C GLU A 381 -30.54 4.32 -4.40
N ILE A 382 -30.05 5.46 -3.85
CA ILE A 382 -30.91 6.45 -3.18
C ILE A 382 -31.97 6.99 -4.14
N LYS A 383 -31.59 7.36 -5.38
CA LYS A 383 -32.54 7.82 -6.40
C LYS A 383 -33.55 6.74 -6.78
N SER A 384 -33.10 5.49 -6.89
CA SER A 384 -33.98 4.34 -7.14
C SER A 384 -34.98 4.14 -6.00
N LEU A 385 -34.54 4.21 -4.75
CA LEU A 385 -35.40 4.12 -3.56
C LEU A 385 -36.41 5.29 -3.49
N GLN A 386 -35.98 6.51 -3.80
CA GLN A 386 -36.87 7.69 -3.84
C GLN A 386 -37.93 7.58 -4.95
N ALA A 387 -37.58 7.03 -6.12
CA ALA A 387 -38.52 6.84 -7.22
C ALA A 387 -39.60 5.77 -6.93
N GLN A 388 -39.37 4.87 -5.99
CA GLN A 388 -40.31 3.82 -5.58
C GLN A 388 -41.44 4.34 -4.66
N VAL A 389 -41.28 5.49 -4.05
CA VAL A 389 -42.35 6.18 -3.33
C VAL A 389 -43.13 7.02 -4.34
N ASN A 390 -44.42 6.69 -4.58
CA ASN A 390 -45.26 7.51 -5.45
C ASN A 390 -45.59 8.85 -4.79
N PRO A 391 -44.85 9.94 -5.08
CA PRO A 391 -45.02 11.21 -4.35
C PRO A 391 -46.41 11.80 -4.59
N HIS A 392 -46.96 11.61 -5.77
CA HIS A 392 -48.27 12.11 -6.14
C HIS A 392 -49.42 11.47 -5.33
N PHE A 393 -49.35 10.16 -5.05
CA PHE A 393 -50.32 9.50 -4.17
C PHE A 393 -50.21 10.06 -2.73
N PHE A 394 -49.02 10.28 -2.24
CA PHE A 394 -48.77 10.83 -0.90
C PHE A 394 -49.37 12.23 -0.72
N PHE A 395 -49.05 13.15 -1.65
CA PHE A 395 -49.61 14.50 -1.59
C PHE A 395 -51.12 14.52 -1.72
N ASN A 396 -51.71 13.67 -2.56
CA ASN A 396 -53.14 13.56 -2.72
C ASN A 396 -53.82 13.01 -1.47
N ALA A 397 -53.22 12.01 -0.80
CA ALA A 397 -53.74 11.47 0.45
C ALA A 397 -53.69 12.55 1.57
N LEU A 398 -52.59 13.27 1.70
CA LEU A 398 -52.48 14.39 2.68
C LEU A 398 -53.49 15.50 2.41
N ASN A 399 -53.69 15.91 1.17
CA ASN A 399 -54.69 16.89 0.80
C ASN A 399 -56.13 16.44 1.17
N THR A 400 -56.44 15.17 0.91
CA THR A 400 -57.73 14.58 1.27
C THR A 400 -57.91 14.57 2.79
N ILE A 401 -56.91 14.12 3.54
CA ILE A 401 -56.95 14.13 5.02
C ILE A 401 -57.12 15.53 5.54
N SER A 402 -56.35 16.52 5.02
CA SER A 402 -56.43 17.92 5.39
C SER A 402 -57.83 18.51 5.17
N ALA A 403 -58.48 18.19 4.04
CA ALA A 403 -59.82 18.62 3.78
C ALA A 403 -60.83 17.99 4.76
N LEU A 404 -60.65 16.71 5.11
CA LEU A 404 -61.53 15.98 6.03
C LEU A 404 -61.39 16.41 7.51
N ILE A 405 -60.25 16.94 7.94
CA ILE A 405 -60.06 17.41 9.34
C ILE A 405 -61.14 18.40 9.77
N ARG A 406 -61.63 19.20 8.86
CA ARG A 406 -62.67 20.23 9.18
C ARG A 406 -64.10 19.68 9.07
N VAL A 407 -64.32 18.60 8.35
CA VAL A 407 -65.69 18.07 8.03
C VAL A 407 -65.97 16.80 8.82
N ASP A 408 -65.00 15.92 8.96
CA ASP A 408 -65.10 14.64 9.66
C ASP A 408 -63.74 14.25 10.23
N SER A 409 -63.47 14.71 11.44
CA SER A 409 -62.18 14.53 12.12
C SER A 409 -61.88 13.06 12.45
N GLU A 410 -62.88 12.23 12.70
CA GLU A 410 -62.69 10.79 12.97
C GLU A 410 -62.26 10.05 11.73
N LYS A 411 -62.89 10.37 10.60
CA LYS A 411 -62.49 9.80 9.29
C LYS A 411 -61.12 10.26 8.86
N ALA A 412 -60.76 11.53 9.11
CA ALA A 412 -59.44 12.05 8.87
C ALA A 412 -58.36 11.30 9.69
N ARG A 413 -58.64 11.07 10.99
CA ARG A 413 -57.75 10.29 11.88
C ARG A 413 -57.56 8.87 11.43
N SER A 414 -58.65 8.21 11.04
CA SER A 414 -58.62 6.84 10.49
C SER A 414 -57.75 6.77 9.23
N LEU A 415 -57.92 7.73 8.30
CA LEU A 415 -57.13 7.77 7.05
C LEU A 415 -55.66 8.05 7.32
N LEU A 416 -55.29 8.86 8.30
CA LEU A 416 -53.90 9.09 8.68
C LEU A 416 -53.26 7.80 9.19
N ILE A 417 -54.00 7.00 9.96
CA ILE A 417 -53.53 5.68 10.41
C ILE A 417 -53.30 4.75 9.23
N HIS A 418 -54.27 4.70 8.30
CA HIS A 418 -54.13 3.88 7.09
C HIS A 418 -52.96 4.31 6.19
N LEU A 419 -52.75 5.63 6.06
CA LEU A 419 -51.61 6.19 5.33
C LEU A 419 -50.28 5.79 5.98
N SER A 420 -50.18 5.88 7.30
CA SER A 420 -49.01 5.45 8.06
C SER A 420 -48.74 3.96 7.92
N HIS A 421 -49.76 3.11 7.98
CA HIS A 421 -49.65 1.66 7.75
C HIS A 421 -49.17 1.34 6.31
N PHE A 422 -49.78 2.00 5.34
CA PHE A 422 -49.43 1.83 3.93
C PHE A 422 -47.95 2.18 3.67
N PHE A 423 -47.46 3.32 4.19
CA PHE A 423 -46.06 3.72 4.02
C PHE A 423 -45.08 2.79 4.72
N ARG A 424 -45.38 2.38 5.96
CA ARG A 424 -44.53 1.45 6.70
C ARG A 424 -44.42 0.10 6.00
N ALA A 425 -45.54 -0.39 5.48
CA ALA A 425 -45.59 -1.63 4.74
C ALA A 425 -44.81 -1.57 3.40
N ASN A 426 -44.92 -0.44 2.68
CA ASN A 426 -44.15 -0.20 1.47
C ASN A 426 -42.64 -0.19 1.76
N LEU A 427 -42.18 0.52 2.80
CA LEU A 427 -40.74 0.56 3.18
C LEU A 427 -40.21 -0.83 3.58
N HIS A 428 -41.03 -1.69 4.19
CA HIS A 428 -40.62 -3.04 4.55
C HIS A 428 -40.73 -4.04 3.38
N GLY A 429 -41.75 -3.90 2.52
CA GLY A 429 -41.95 -4.77 1.39
C GLY A 429 -40.80 -4.80 0.37
N PHE A 430 -40.03 -3.71 0.27
CA PHE A 430 -38.84 -3.64 -0.58
C PHE A 430 -37.65 -4.44 -0.04
N ARG A 431 -37.66 -4.80 1.26
CA ARG A 431 -36.57 -5.54 1.91
C ARG A 431 -36.82 -7.04 2.00
N THR A 432 -38.03 -7.49 1.68
CA THR A 432 -38.45 -8.89 1.80
C THR A 432 -38.85 -9.45 0.43
N ASN A 433 -38.44 -10.67 0.15
CA ASN A 433 -38.79 -11.34 -1.12
C ASN A 433 -40.24 -11.82 -1.12
N LEU A 434 -40.76 -12.26 0.01
CA LEU A 434 -42.11 -12.83 0.15
C LEU A 434 -42.76 -12.35 1.44
N ILE A 435 -44.07 -12.13 1.41
CA ILE A 435 -44.92 -11.79 2.56
C ILE A 435 -46.17 -12.70 2.60
N PRO A 436 -46.78 -12.94 3.77
CA PRO A 436 -48.05 -13.64 3.84
C PRO A 436 -49.14 -12.88 3.09
N LEU A 437 -50.06 -13.63 2.41
CA LEU A 437 -51.12 -13.05 1.61
C LEU A 437 -52.03 -12.11 2.43
N HIS A 438 -52.31 -12.43 3.70
CA HIS A 438 -53.10 -11.55 4.56
C HIS A 438 -52.49 -10.18 4.73
N LYS A 439 -51.14 -10.08 4.79
CA LYS A 439 -50.42 -8.78 4.87
C LYS A 439 -50.52 -8.00 3.56
N GLU A 440 -50.40 -8.67 2.41
CA GLU A 440 -50.62 -8.03 1.10
C GLU A 440 -52.05 -7.48 0.99
N LEU A 441 -53.05 -8.25 1.40
CA LEU A 441 -54.45 -7.82 1.43
C LEU A 441 -54.71 -6.65 2.40
N GLN A 442 -54.02 -6.59 3.52
CA GLN A 442 -54.10 -5.43 4.45
C GLN A 442 -53.54 -4.17 3.77
N GLN A 443 -52.42 -4.26 3.02
CA GLN A 443 -51.84 -3.14 2.27
C GLN A 443 -52.81 -2.66 1.17
N VAL A 444 -53.37 -3.57 0.41
CA VAL A 444 -54.39 -3.26 -0.60
C VAL A 444 -55.59 -2.58 0.04
N THR A 445 -56.02 -3.05 1.21
CA THR A 445 -57.14 -2.44 1.93
C THR A 445 -56.86 -1.02 2.36
N ALA A 446 -55.66 -0.76 2.92
CA ALA A 446 -55.21 0.58 3.32
C ALA A 446 -55.14 1.53 2.10
N TYR A 447 -54.61 1.06 0.95
CA TYR A 447 -54.61 1.82 -0.30
C TYR A 447 -56.03 2.19 -0.75
N LEU A 448 -56.92 1.20 -0.79
CA LEU A 448 -58.31 1.38 -1.24
C LEU A 448 -59.07 2.37 -0.35
N GLN A 449 -58.91 2.32 0.97
CA GLN A 449 -59.57 3.25 1.89
C GLN A 449 -59.13 4.70 1.65
N ILE A 450 -57.88 4.95 1.33
CA ILE A 450 -57.36 6.27 1.00
C ILE A 450 -57.96 6.76 -0.33
N GLU A 451 -57.97 5.92 -1.39
CA GLU A 451 -58.51 6.28 -2.68
C GLU A 451 -60.05 6.44 -2.69
N GLN A 452 -60.78 5.61 -1.93
CA GLN A 452 -62.23 5.73 -1.77
C GLN A 452 -62.63 6.97 -0.94
N ALA A 453 -61.80 7.41 0.01
CA ALA A 453 -62.04 8.66 0.71
C ALA A 453 -61.88 9.91 -0.18
N ARG A 454 -61.02 9.80 -1.18
CA ARG A 454 -60.78 10.83 -2.21
C ARG A 454 -61.90 10.87 -3.25
N PHE A 455 -62.39 9.71 -3.61
CA PHE A 455 -63.43 9.53 -4.63
C PHE A 455 -64.55 8.64 -4.11
N PRO A 456 -65.44 9.16 -3.25
CA PRO A 456 -66.54 8.39 -2.68
C PRO A 456 -67.40 7.77 -3.78
N GLU A 457 -67.79 6.48 -3.60
CA GLU A 457 -68.70 5.73 -4.50
C GLU A 457 -68.18 5.54 -5.94
N ARG A 458 -66.96 5.93 -6.23
CA ARG A 458 -66.40 5.79 -7.60
C ARG A 458 -66.13 4.36 -7.97
N VAL A 459 -65.65 3.50 -7.04
CA VAL A 459 -65.28 2.09 -7.28
C VAL A 459 -65.72 1.21 -6.12
N THR A 460 -66.43 0.13 -6.42
CA THR A 460 -66.74 -0.96 -5.48
C THR A 460 -65.67 -2.06 -5.64
N VAL A 461 -65.13 -2.54 -4.50
CA VAL A 461 -64.13 -3.62 -4.49
C VAL A 461 -64.69 -4.83 -3.76
N GLU A 462 -64.73 -5.95 -4.47
CA GLU A 462 -65.15 -7.26 -3.98
C GLU A 462 -63.92 -8.15 -3.77
N LYS A 463 -63.88 -8.91 -2.65
CA LYS A 463 -62.78 -9.84 -2.33
C LYS A 463 -63.33 -11.24 -2.16
N HIS A 464 -62.83 -12.16 -2.97
CA HIS A 464 -63.16 -13.58 -2.95
C HIS A 464 -61.87 -14.37 -2.67
N ILE A 465 -61.55 -14.52 -1.39
CA ILE A 465 -60.28 -15.10 -0.92
C ILE A 465 -60.61 -16.40 -0.18
N ASP A 466 -60.00 -17.49 -0.61
CA ASP A 466 -60.07 -18.76 0.10
C ASP A 466 -59.32 -18.62 1.47
N GLU A 467 -60.04 -18.90 2.56
CA GLU A 467 -59.51 -18.76 3.94
C GLU A 467 -58.24 -19.59 4.17
N SER A 468 -58.08 -20.69 3.45
CA SER A 468 -56.89 -21.53 3.53
C SER A 468 -55.62 -20.86 3.03
N LEU A 469 -55.71 -19.72 2.35
CA LEU A 469 -54.59 -19.01 1.72
C LEU A 469 -54.01 -17.86 2.52
N GLU A 470 -54.55 -17.53 3.70
CA GLU A 470 -54.14 -16.36 4.48
C GLU A 470 -52.62 -16.32 4.81
N SER A 471 -52.06 -17.50 5.07
CA SER A 471 -50.63 -17.64 5.41
C SER A 471 -49.72 -17.91 4.22
N VAL A 472 -50.26 -18.08 3.03
CA VAL A 472 -49.45 -18.36 1.82
C VAL A 472 -48.57 -17.17 1.52
N LEU A 473 -47.30 -17.47 1.19
CA LEU A 473 -46.29 -16.46 0.88
C LEU A 473 -46.43 -15.99 -0.58
N VAL A 474 -46.60 -14.69 -0.76
CA VAL A 474 -46.70 -14.02 -2.07
C VAL A 474 -45.63 -12.91 -2.18
N PRO A 475 -45.20 -12.54 -3.39
CA PRO A 475 -44.35 -11.37 -3.58
C PRO A 475 -45.07 -10.10 -3.09
N PRO A 476 -44.43 -9.22 -2.32
CA PRO A 476 -45.05 -7.96 -1.91
C PRO A 476 -45.42 -7.09 -3.11
N PHE A 477 -46.53 -6.36 -3.00
CA PHE A 477 -47.12 -5.50 -4.03
C PHE A 477 -47.73 -6.25 -5.23
N LEU A 478 -47.88 -7.54 -5.17
CA LEU A 478 -48.49 -8.33 -6.26
C LEU A 478 -49.91 -7.84 -6.56
N ILE A 479 -50.79 -7.90 -5.57
CA ILE A 479 -52.20 -7.50 -5.71
C ILE A 479 -52.33 -5.98 -5.76
N GLN A 480 -51.53 -5.30 -4.97
CA GLN A 480 -51.54 -3.84 -4.91
C GLN A 480 -51.28 -3.20 -6.27
N VAL A 481 -50.26 -3.63 -7.02
CA VAL A 481 -49.93 -3.11 -8.35
C VAL A 481 -51.08 -3.35 -9.34
N LEU A 482 -51.70 -4.52 -9.30
CA LEU A 482 -52.80 -4.85 -10.17
C LEU A 482 -54.05 -3.98 -9.88
N VAL A 483 -54.39 -3.81 -8.60
CA VAL A 483 -55.49 -2.96 -8.15
C VAL A 483 -55.22 -1.47 -8.46
N GLU A 484 -54.02 -0.99 -8.22
CA GLU A 484 -53.61 0.38 -8.54
C GLU A 484 -53.71 0.68 -10.03
N ASN A 485 -53.31 -0.28 -10.89
CA ASN A 485 -53.48 -0.16 -12.35
C ASN A 485 -54.93 -0.10 -12.77
N SER A 486 -55.81 -0.93 -12.20
CA SER A 486 -57.25 -0.84 -12.45
C SER A 486 -57.84 0.49 -12.05
N PHE A 487 -57.47 1.02 -10.87
CA PHE A 487 -57.91 2.33 -10.41
C PHE A 487 -57.48 3.48 -11.33
N LYS A 488 -56.24 3.45 -11.82
CA LYS A 488 -55.67 4.51 -12.67
C LYS A 488 -56.17 4.44 -14.12
N HIS A 489 -56.33 3.26 -14.68
CA HIS A 489 -56.46 3.10 -16.11
C HIS A 489 -57.81 2.55 -16.58
N ALA A 490 -58.51 1.71 -15.76
CA ALA A 490 -59.73 1.07 -16.22
C ALA A 490 -60.93 2.01 -16.31
N PHE A 491 -60.97 3.11 -15.51
CA PHE A 491 -62.16 3.93 -15.30
C PHE A 491 -61.96 5.42 -15.67
N LYS A 492 -61.15 5.72 -16.72
CA LYS A 492 -60.80 7.11 -17.09
C LYS A 492 -61.99 8.05 -17.23
N ASP A 493 -63.09 7.62 -17.86
CA ASP A 493 -64.26 8.46 -18.19
C ASP A 493 -65.54 8.02 -17.45
N ARG A 494 -65.48 7.01 -16.61
CA ARG A 494 -66.65 6.41 -15.96
C ARG A 494 -66.69 6.81 -14.49
N LYS A 495 -67.81 7.44 -14.09
CA LYS A 495 -67.99 8.00 -12.72
C LYS A 495 -68.74 7.06 -11.77
N LYS A 496 -69.49 6.09 -12.22
CA LYS A 496 -70.32 5.18 -11.41
C LYS A 496 -70.24 3.73 -11.95
N ASP A 497 -70.69 2.76 -11.14
CA ASP A 497 -70.74 1.33 -11.44
C ASP A 497 -69.38 0.71 -11.79
N ASN A 498 -68.30 1.27 -11.29
CA ASN A 498 -66.97 0.68 -11.46
C ASN A 498 -66.76 -0.42 -10.41
N ARG A 499 -66.32 -1.58 -10.83
CA ARG A 499 -66.08 -2.72 -9.94
C ARG A 499 -64.68 -3.30 -10.18
N ILE A 500 -64.02 -3.62 -9.07
CA ILE A 500 -62.79 -4.41 -9.06
C ILE A 500 -63.06 -5.64 -8.19
N ALA A 501 -62.79 -6.83 -8.71
CA ALA A 501 -62.92 -8.07 -7.96
C ALA A 501 -61.53 -8.73 -7.85
N ILE A 502 -61.16 -9.09 -6.62
CA ILE A 502 -59.89 -9.73 -6.26
C ILE A 502 -60.22 -11.18 -5.90
N PHE A 503 -59.58 -12.13 -6.55
CA PHE A 503 -59.76 -13.57 -6.28
C PHE A 503 -58.41 -14.16 -5.88
N ALA A 504 -58.40 -15.01 -4.85
CA ALA A 504 -57.32 -15.91 -4.52
C ALA A 504 -57.89 -17.31 -4.31
N GLU A 505 -57.61 -18.22 -5.24
CA GLU A 505 -58.17 -19.54 -5.29
C GLU A 505 -57.10 -20.61 -5.01
N ASN A 506 -57.42 -21.55 -4.12
CA ASN A 506 -56.58 -22.66 -3.77
C ASN A 506 -56.72 -23.80 -4.78
N GLN A 507 -55.77 -23.97 -5.70
CA GLN A 507 -55.79 -25.10 -6.64
C GLN A 507 -54.78 -26.17 -6.19
N THR A 508 -54.85 -27.37 -6.77
CA THR A 508 -54.09 -28.55 -6.32
C THR A 508 -52.59 -28.30 -6.23
N HIS A 509 -51.97 -27.69 -7.23
CA HIS A 509 -50.51 -27.48 -7.30
C HIS A 509 -50.06 -26.01 -7.22
N HIS A 510 -51.01 -25.06 -7.26
CA HIS A 510 -50.70 -23.63 -7.26
C HIS A 510 -51.82 -22.79 -6.63
N VAL A 511 -51.48 -21.60 -6.27
CA VAL A 511 -52.42 -20.54 -5.88
C VAL A 511 -52.67 -19.66 -7.09
N LEU A 512 -53.91 -19.47 -7.45
CA LEU A 512 -54.31 -18.63 -8.57
C LEU A 512 -54.80 -17.28 -8.05
N ILE A 513 -54.05 -16.23 -8.33
CA ILE A 513 -54.41 -14.84 -8.02
C ILE A 513 -55.00 -14.19 -9.26
N LYS A 514 -56.15 -13.54 -9.12
CA LYS A 514 -56.81 -12.83 -10.21
C LYS A 514 -57.30 -11.45 -9.73
N VAL A 515 -57.11 -10.44 -10.57
CA VAL A 515 -57.74 -9.12 -10.38
C VAL A 515 -58.54 -8.81 -11.65
N LYS A 516 -59.83 -8.56 -11.47
CA LYS A 516 -60.76 -8.26 -12.56
C LYS A 516 -61.37 -6.89 -12.38
N ASP A 517 -61.33 -6.06 -13.40
CA ASP A 517 -62.11 -4.82 -13.48
C ASP A 517 -63.20 -4.90 -14.55
N ASN A 518 -64.19 -4.01 -14.45
CA ASN A 518 -65.24 -3.86 -15.45
C ASN A 518 -65.04 -2.56 -16.27
N GLY A 519 -63.79 -2.15 -16.47
CA GLY A 519 -63.46 -0.92 -17.17
C GLY A 519 -63.51 -0.99 -18.68
N THR A 520 -62.83 -0.08 -19.34
CA THR A 520 -62.82 0.06 -20.83
C THR A 520 -61.94 -0.96 -21.55
N GLY A 521 -61.20 -1.77 -20.78
CA GLY A 521 -60.24 -2.74 -21.32
C GLY A 521 -58.95 -2.11 -21.86
N ILE A 522 -58.03 -2.95 -22.30
CA ILE A 522 -56.74 -2.61 -22.90
C ILE A 522 -56.87 -2.74 -24.42
N LEU A 523 -56.37 -1.74 -25.15
CA LEU A 523 -56.34 -1.79 -26.62
C LEU A 523 -55.54 -3.00 -27.11
N LYS A 524 -56.04 -3.70 -28.14
CA LYS A 524 -55.43 -4.92 -28.70
C LYS A 524 -53.95 -4.75 -29.06
N GLU A 525 -53.56 -3.58 -29.55
CA GLU A 525 -52.19 -3.25 -29.91
C GLU A 525 -51.23 -3.18 -28.68
N LYS A 526 -51.76 -2.78 -27.53
CA LYS A 526 -50.99 -2.70 -26.27
C LYS A 526 -51.03 -4.02 -25.50
N LEU A 527 -52.02 -4.85 -25.69
CA LEU A 527 -52.21 -6.10 -24.96
C LEU A 527 -51.04 -7.09 -25.14
N SER A 528 -50.41 -7.10 -26.31
CA SER A 528 -49.27 -7.96 -26.64
C SER A 528 -47.98 -7.55 -25.98
N VAL A 529 -47.89 -6.31 -25.49
CA VAL A 529 -46.64 -5.76 -24.90
C VAL A 529 -46.79 -5.42 -23.43
N VAL A 530 -48.01 -5.38 -22.88
CA VAL A 530 -48.27 -5.12 -21.46
C VAL A 530 -47.66 -6.24 -20.61
N GLY A 531 -46.86 -5.86 -19.62
CA GLY A 531 -46.12 -6.79 -18.76
C GLY A 531 -44.78 -7.27 -19.32
N GLU A 532 -44.46 -7.03 -20.60
CA GLU A 532 -43.17 -7.37 -21.21
C GLU A 532 -42.29 -6.16 -21.44
N LYS A 533 -42.89 -5.01 -21.77
CA LYS A 533 -42.19 -3.74 -21.98
C LYS A 533 -42.94 -2.60 -21.30
N PRO A 534 -42.22 -1.51 -20.97
CA PRO A 534 -42.84 -0.32 -20.41
C PRO A 534 -43.87 0.24 -21.39
N VAL A 535 -45.12 0.39 -20.94
CA VAL A 535 -46.16 1.05 -21.73
C VAL A 535 -46.38 2.44 -21.18
N THR A 536 -45.81 3.45 -21.83
CA THR A 536 -45.95 4.85 -21.41
C THR A 536 -47.43 5.27 -21.43
N SER A 537 -47.87 5.90 -20.35
CA SER A 537 -49.17 6.53 -20.20
C SER A 537 -49.03 7.94 -19.63
N ASP A 538 -50.03 8.79 -19.85
CA ASP A 538 -50.09 10.17 -19.33
C ASP A 538 -49.95 10.28 -17.79
N GLN A 539 -50.04 9.15 -17.07
CA GLN A 539 -50.07 9.08 -15.62
C GLN A 539 -48.98 8.22 -14.97
N GLY A 540 -47.94 7.81 -15.71
CA GLY A 540 -46.85 7.03 -15.13
C GLY A 540 -45.88 6.43 -16.14
N THR A 541 -44.73 5.96 -15.68
CA THR A 541 -43.62 5.39 -16.49
C THR A 541 -43.99 4.05 -17.15
N GLY A 542 -45.15 3.44 -16.80
CA GLY A 542 -45.61 2.18 -17.33
C GLY A 542 -44.77 0.96 -16.99
N SER A 543 -43.81 1.08 -16.12
CA SER A 543 -42.86 -0.02 -15.76
C SER A 543 -43.32 -0.93 -14.63
N ALA A 544 -44.43 -0.59 -13.92
CA ALA A 544 -44.86 -1.34 -12.74
C ALA A 544 -45.27 -2.78 -13.05
N LEU A 545 -46.03 -3.01 -14.10
CA LEU A 545 -46.44 -4.34 -14.52
C LEU A 545 -45.31 -5.17 -15.11
N GLU A 546 -44.40 -4.54 -15.84
CA GLU A 546 -43.18 -5.18 -16.34
C GLU A 546 -42.27 -5.64 -15.16
N ASN A 547 -42.02 -4.77 -14.18
CA ASN A 547 -41.22 -5.10 -13.02
C ASN A 547 -41.84 -6.22 -12.17
N LEU A 548 -43.19 -6.19 -12.00
CA LEU A 548 -43.91 -7.25 -11.32
C LEU A 548 -43.78 -8.58 -12.08
N ASN A 549 -43.96 -8.57 -13.40
CA ASN A 549 -43.85 -9.74 -14.23
C ASN A 549 -42.41 -10.34 -14.21
N LYS A 550 -41.39 -9.52 -14.36
CA LYS A 550 -40.00 -9.95 -14.23
C LYS A 550 -39.70 -10.58 -12.85
N ARG A 551 -40.26 -10.00 -11.79
CA ARG A 551 -40.10 -10.52 -10.44
C ARG A 551 -40.78 -11.87 -10.25
N LEU A 552 -42.01 -12.06 -10.78
CA LEU A 552 -42.72 -13.34 -10.74
C LEU A 552 -41.94 -14.43 -11.48
N ILE A 553 -41.44 -14.12 -12.66
CA ILE A 553 -40.64 -15.07 -13.46
C ILE A 553 -39.34 -15.41 -12.73
N SER A 554 -38.67 -14.41 -12.14
CA SER A 554 -37.44 -14.64 -11.38
C SER A 554 -37.62 -15.51 -10.13
N LEU A 555 -38.77 -15.39 -9.45
CA LEU A 555 -39.03 -16.13 -8.20
C LEU A 555 -39.59 -17.53 -8.46
N TYR A 556 -40.40 -17.72 -9.52
CA TYR A 556 -41.21 -18.92 -9.70
C TYR A 556 -41.11 -19.52 -11.11
N GLY A 557 -40.34 -18.90 -12.02
CA GLY A 557 -40.22 -19.35 -13.42
C GLY A 557 -41.33 -18.84 -14.36
N GLU A 558 -41.23 -19.17 -15.64
CA GLU A 558 -42.11 -18.70 -16.72
C GLU A 558 -43.60 -19.06 -16.51
N GLY A 559 -43.90 -20.12 -15.79
CA GLY A 559 -45.28 -20.52 -15.49
C GLY A 559 -46.06 -19.56 -14.61
N SER A 560 -45.36 -18.61 -13.94
CA SER A 560 -45.95 -17.61 -13.06
C SER A 560 -46.10 -16.23 -13.72
N ARG A 561 -45.82 -16.12 -15.01
CA ARG A 561 -46.01 -14.92 -15.83
C ARG A 561 -47.43 -14.36 -15.68
N LEU A 562 -47.59 -13.05 -15.72
CA LEU A 562 -48.89 -12.39 -15.77
C LEU A 562 -49.61 -12.68 -17.09
N HIS A 563 -50.85 -13.13 -16.98
CA HIS A 563 -51.73 -13.33 -18.11
C HIS A 563 -52.82 -12.27 -18.11
N PHE A 564 -53.05 -11.67 -19.27
CA PHE A 564 -54.03 -10.61 -19.46
C PHE A 564 -55.14 -11.06 -20.42
N GLU A 565 -56.36 -10.96 -19.95
CA GLU A 565 -57.56 -11.10 -20.79
C GLU A 565 -58.31 -9.77 -20.76
N SER A 566 -58.49 -9.14 -21.89
CA SER A 566 -59.07 -7.80 -21.94
C SER A 566 -60.00 -7.62 -23.14
N GLY A 567 -61.08 -6.88 -22.93
CA GLY A 567 -62.08 -6.55 -23.93
C GLY A 567 -63.02 -5.42 -23.46
N GLU A 568 -64.11 -5.20 -24.19
CA GLU A 568 -65.08 -4.13 -23.90
C GLU A 568 -65.76 -4.22 -22.51
N LYS A 569 -65.69 -5.39 -21.87
CA LYS A 569 -66.30 -5.65 -20.56
C LYS A 569 -65.28 -5.54 -19.40
N GLY A 570 -64.06 -5.05 -19.66
CA GLY A 570 -63.01 -4.87 -18.67
C GLY A 570 -61.76 -5.73 -18.89
N THR A 571 -60.90 -5.78 -17.89
CA THR A 571 -59.64 -6.52 -17.90
C THR A 571 -59.59 -7.53 -16.76
N LEU A 572 -59.11 -8.73 -17.05
CA LEU A 572 -58.72 -9.74 -16.08
C LEU A 572 -57.21 -9.97 -16.16
N VAL A 573 -56.53 -9.78 -15.04
CA VAL A 573 -55.13 -10.10 -14.91
C VAL A 573 -54.97 -11.26 -13.93
N MET A 574 -54.22 -12.30 -14.30
CA MET A 574 -54.03 -13.47 -13.47
C MET A 574 -52.58 -13.95 -13.45
N CYS A 575 -52.16 -14.55 -12.32
CA CYS A 575 -50.89 -15.26 -12.19
C CYS A 575 -51.05 -16.52 -11.34
N ARG A 576 -50.16 -17.50 -11.58
CA ARG A 576 -50.11 -18.78 -10.88
C ARG A 576 -48.87 -18.82 -10.02
N LEU A 577 -49.04 -19.01 -8.70
CA LEU A 577 -47.95 -19.14 -7.77
C LEU A 577 -47.84 -20.61 -7.33
N PRO A 578 -46.74 -21.30 -7.63
CA PRO A 578 -46.58 -22.68 -7.20
C PRO A 578 -46.58 -22.78 -5.69
N LYS A 579 -47.26 -23.75 -5.14
CA LYS A 579 -47.16 -24.06 -3.71
C LYS A 579 -45.80 -24.66 -3.47
N LYS A 580 -45.06 -24.18 -2.48
CA LYS A 580 -43.92 -24.94 -1.97
C LYS A 580 -44.47 -26.24 -1.39
N GLU A 581 -44.09 -27.36 -1.98
CA GLU A 581 -44.22 -28.64 -1.30
C GLU A 581 -43.43 -28.56 -0.02
N ASP A 582 -44.06 -28.83 1.13
CA ASP A 582 -43.40 -28.99 2.41
C ASP A 582 -42.36 -30.11 2.27
N SER A 583 -41.09 -29.76 2.17
CA SER A 583 -39.94 -30.68 2.18
C SER A 583 -39.40 -30.83 3.59
#